data_9dbb7a2a59632c35896550100a767922
#
_entry.id   9dbb7a2a59632c35896550100a767922
#
_cell.length_a   1.000
_cell.length_b   1.000
_cell.length_c   1.000
_cell.angle_alpha   90.00
_cell.angle_beta   90.00
_cell.angle_gamma   90.00
#
_symmetry.space_group_name_H-M   'P 1'
#
loop_
_entity.id
_entity.type
_entity.pdbx_description
1 polymer ?
#
loop_
_entity_poly.entity_id
_entity_poly.type
_entity_poly.pdbx_seq_one_letter_code
_entity_poly.pdbx_strand_id
1 'polypeptide(L)'
;HFVVFDHPSGKGLMYIVFQDDSDDYLDEYESSLHQFTFFLGGLFSLIMVGYGVYMVRILSRPLAKIEDKIGRMPPDQPGFDVDTKFSETRHIEQTLLDSKNEIAGYFRREQEFSRFASHELRTPIMVIKGSTDILARVPDQPPIAHKAITRMQSACEEMRVLTEAFLLLGKEKVEPQHYADHALTTCLKQQLAELAPLFAKQGAEYNLSENESGLVHAPESFVTIVINNLIKNAFSYSIGDIEIVLIGTQLTIVNRHDGNETYNAGYGCGLVIVERICERMSWPFELDDDGVRFTATVDFRS
;
A
#
# COMPACT_ATOMS: atom_id res chain seq x y z
N HIS A 1 -18.04 6.39 -84.45
CA HIS A 1 -18.83 7.34 -85.31
C HIS A 1 -19.11 6.66 -86.63
N PHE A 2 -20.29 6.90 -87.21
CA PHE A 2 -20.61 6.42 -88.57
C PHE A 2 -21.21 7.56 -89.38
N VAL A 3 -20.93 7.53 -90.70
CA VAL A 3 -21.46 8.51 -91.63
C VAL A 3 -22.19 7.73 -92.71
N VAL A 4 -23.40 8.23 -93.08
CA VAL A 4 -24.30 7.61 -94.02
C VAL A 4 -24.35 8.40 -95.30
N PHE A 5 -24.11 7.74 -96.44
CA PHE A 5 -24.18 8.36 -97.76
C PHE A 5 -25.15 7.55 -98.66
N ASP A 6 -25.73 8.24 -99.63
CA ASP A 6 -26.46 7.55 -100.69
C ASP A 6 -25.47 6.78 -101.55
N HIS A 7 -25.79 5.49 -101.76
CA HIS A 7 -24.94 4.64 -102.63
C HIS A 7 -24.92 5.18 -104.07
N PRO A 8 -23.75 5.31 -104.67
CA PRO A 8 -23.60 5.87 -106.03
C PRO A 8 -24.45 5.21 -107.10
N SER A 9 -24.93 4.00 -106.90
CA SER A 9 -25.80 3.27 -107.79
C SER A 9 -27.31 3.64 -107.63
N GLY A 10 -27.66 4.55 -106.70
CA GLY A 10 -29.06 4.91 -106.42
C GLY A 10 -29.93 3.85 -105.74
N LYS A 11 -29.33 2.77 -105.31
CA LYS A 11 -30.05 1.62 -104.72
C LYS A 11 -29.60 1.29 -103.31
N GLY A 12 -29.83 2.24 -102.33
CA GLY A 12 -29.56 1.99 -100.93
C GLY A 12 -28.58 2.99 -100.29
N LEU A 13 -28.32 2.86 -98.96
CA LEU A 13 -27.42 3.68 -98.18
C LEU A 13 -26.10 2.94 -97.94
N MET A 14 -25.01 3.65 -98.01
CA MET A 14 -23.69 3.15 -97.66
C MET A 14 -23.30 3.75 -96.28
N TYR A 15 -22.83 2.90 -95.39
CA TYR A 15 -22.37 3.27 -94.08
C TYR A 15 -20.84 3.23 -94.05
N ILE A 16 -20.20 4.27 -93.67
CA ILE A 16 -18.78 4.24 -93.32
C ILE A 16 -18.69 4.30 -91.80
N VAL A 17 -18.22 3.25 -91.23
CA VAL A 17 -17.97 3.15 -89.83
C VAL A 17 -16.52 3.49 -89.58
N PHE A 18 -16.27 4.54 -88.86
CA PHE A 18 -14.93 4.86 -88.36
C PHE A 18 -14.74 4.10 -87.04
N GLN A 19 -13.96 3.08 -87.05
CA GLN A 19 -13.44 2.48 -85.85
C GLN A 19 -12.24 3.32 -85.40
N ASP A 20 -12.45 4.02 -84.33
CA ASP A 20 -11.39 4.85 -83.80
C ASP A 20 -10.56 3.96 -82.80
N ASP A 21 -9.39 3.56 -83.29
CA ASP A 21 -8.47 2.77 -82.45
C ASP A 21 -7.85 3.60 -81.34
N SER A 22 -8.20 4.93 -81.25
CA SER A 22 -7.74 5.80 -80.18
C SER A 22 -8.26 5.42 -78.78
N ASP A 23 -9.47 4.76 -78.75
CA ASP A 23 -10.03 4.31 -77.45
C ASP A 23 -9.17 3.15 -76.85
N ASP A 24 -8.63 2.25 -77.67
CA ASP A 24 -7.74 1.17 -77.16
C ASP A 24 -6.42 1.74 -76.54
N TYR A 25 -5.86 2.77 -77.14
CA TYR A 25 -4.69 3.42 -76.59
C TYR A 25 -4.98 4.21 -75.31
N LEU A 26 -6.15 4.83 -75.24
CA LEU A 26 -6.58 5.53 -74.03
C LEU A 26 -6.84 4.57 -72.87
N ASP A 27 -7.49 3.44 -73.11
CA ASP A 27 -7.75 2.39 -72.13
C ASP A 27 -6.45 1.74 -71.63
N GLU A 28 -5.48 1.48 -72.50
CA GLU A 28 -4.17 0.96 -72.11
C GLU A 28 -3.37 2.00 -71.28
N TYR A 29 -3.45 3.26 -71.64
CA TYR A 29 -2.80 4.35 -70.89
C TYR A 29 -3.43 4.55 -69.53
N GLU A 30 -4.78 4.58 -69.42
CA GLU A 30 -5.50 4.65 -68.17
C GLU A 30 -5.20 3.45 -67.26
N SER A 31 -5.18 2.25 -67.82
CA SER A 31 -4.82 1.04 -67.06
C SER A 31 -3.40 1.12 -66.50
N SER A 32 -2.44 1.56 -67.28
CA SER A 32 -1.05 1.80 -66.81
C SER A 32 -0.96 2.88 -65.75
N LEU A 33 -1.69 3.98 -65.91
CA LEU A 33 -1.73 5.06 -64.94
C LEU A 33 -2.34 4.59 -63.59
N HIS A 34 -3.41 3.79 -63.62
CA HIS A 34 -4.01 3.21 -62.43
C HIS A 34 -3.04 2.24 -61.75
N GLN A 35 -2.38 1.36 -62.49
CA GLN A 35 -1.38 0.45 -61.92
C GLN A 35 -0.24 1.21 -61.24
N PHE A 36 0.29 2.28 -61.89
CA PHE A 36 1.32 3.12 -61.33
C PHE A 36 0.87 3.85 -60.07
N THR A 37 -0.38 4.37 -60.07
CA THR A 37 -0.98 5.07 -58.92
C THR A 37 -1.17 4.12 -57.74
N PHE A 38 -1.69 2.89 -57.99
CA PHE A 38 -1.79 1.86 -56.94
C PHE A 38 -0.43 1.42 -56.41
N PHE A 39 0.59 1.27 -57.28
CA PHE A 39 1.93 0.93 -56.82
C PHE A 39 2.52 2.04 -55.97
N LEU A 40 2.39 3.31 -56.39
CA LEU A 40 2.87 4.46 -55.64
C LEU A 40 2.16 4.61 -54.31
N GLY A 41 0.85 4.44 -54.27
CA GLY A 41 0.01 4.46 -53.05
C GLY A 41 0.37 3.32 -52.08
N GLY A 42 0.61 2.10 -52.63
CA GLY A 42 1.05 0.96 -51.84
C GLY A 42 2.43 1.20 -51.21
N LEU A 43 3.37 1.71 -52.02
CA LEU A 43 4.74 2.06 -51.55
C LEU A 43 4.69 3.12 -50.45
N PHE A 44 3.88 4.17 -50.64
CA PHE A 44 3.70 5.25 -49.64
C PHE A 44 3.09 4.70 -48.33
N SER A 45 2.04 3.84 -48.41
CA SER A 45 1.48 3.18 -47.27
C SER A 45 2.49 2.32 -46.51
N LEU A 46 3.31 1.57 -47.22
CA LEU A 46 4.35 0.73 -46.62
C LEU A 46 5.42 1.54 -45.89
N ILE A 47 5.81 2.67 -46.46
CA ILE A 47 6.75 3.61 -45.84
C ILE A 47 6.12 4.21 -44.57
N MET A 48 4.85 4.63 -44.62
CA MET A 48 4.15 5.20 -43.47
C MET A 48 3.99 4.19 -42.32
N VAL A 49 3.66 2.95 -42.63
CA VAL A 49 3.56 1.86 -41.64
C VAL A 49 4.97 1.58 -41.05
N GLY A 50 5.98 1.49 -41.88
CA GLY A 50 7.37 1.32 -41.45
C GLY A 50 7.85 2.45 -40.54
N TYR A 51 7.54 3.68 -40.90
CA TYR A 51 7.84 4.86 -40.08
C TYR A 51 7.08 4.85 -38.75
N GLY A 52 5.79 4.48 -38.75
CA GLY A 52 4.99 4.33 -37.54
C GLY A 52 5.57 3.30 -36.59
N VAL A 53 5.91 2.11 -37.08
CA VAL A 53 6.57 1.05 -36.30
C VAL A 53 7.92 1.51 -35.75
N TYR A 54 8.70 2.22 -36.54
CA TYR A 54 9.98 2.79 -36.13
C TYR A 54 9.82 3.80 -35.00
N MET A 55 8.85 4.74 -35.14
CA MET A 55 8.54 5.74 -34.12
C MET A 55 8.06 5.12 -32.81
N VAL A 56 7.13 4.16 -32.88
CA VAL A 56 6.67 3.43 -31.70
C VAL A 56 7.84 2.75 -30.98
N ARG A 57 8.74 2.10 -31.72
CA ARG A 57 9.92 1.47 -31.13
C ARG A 57 10.89 2.46 -30.49
N ILE A 58 11.08 3.62 -31.09
CA ILE A 58 11.96 4.67 -30.55
C ILE A 58 11.39 5.27 -29.26
N LEU A 59 10.08 5.50 -29.19
CA LEU A 59 9.45 6.05 -27.98
C LEU A 59 9.26 5.01 -26.89
N SER A 60 8.83 3.79 -27.22
CA SER A 60 8.50 2.76 -26.24
C SER A 60 9.72 2.15 -25.56
N ARG A 61 10.83 1.97 -26.28
CA ARG A 61 12.04 1.34 -25.72
C ARG A 61 12.67 2.10 -24.56
N PRO A 62 12.84 3.44 -24.61
CA PRO A 62 13.35 4.20 -23.48
C PRO A 62 12.43 4.13 -22.26
N LEU A 63 11.09 4.22 -22.46
CA LEU A 63 10.13 4.14 -21.38
C LEU A 63 10.14 2.77 -20.68
N ALA A 64 10.18 1.68 -21.45
CA ALA A 64 10.30 0.33 -20.90
C ALA A 64 11.61 0.12 -20.11
N LYS A 65 12.72 0.75 -20.55
CA LYS A 65 13.96 0.73 -19.79
C LYS A 65 13.87 1.50 -18.46
N ILE A 66 13.20 2.64 -18.45
CA ILE A 66 12.97 3.42 -17.23
C ILE A 66 12.14 2.60 -16.24
N GLU A 67 11.07 1.96 -16.70
CA GLU A 67 10.24 1.07 -15.89
C GLU A 67 11.05 -0.06 -15.26
N ASP A 68 11.89 -0.76 -16.04
CA ASP A 68 12.76 -1.83 -15.54
C ASP A 68 13.81 -1.31 -14.54
N LYS A 69 14.42 -0.15 -14.81
CA LYS A 69 15.35 0.52 -13.88
C LYS A 69 14.68 0.83 -12.53
N ILE A 70 13.47 1.40 -12.56
CA ILE A 70 12.71 1.75 -11.36
C ILE A 70 12.29 0.50 -10.58
N GLY A 71 11.84 -0.56 -11.28
CA GLY A 71 11.40 -1.80 -10.66
C GLY A 71 12.53 -2.58 -9.97
N ARG A 72 13.78 -2.43 -10.44
CA ARG A 72 14.97 -3.07 -9.84
C ARG A 72 15.66 -2.22 -8.79
N MET A 73 15.24 -1.00 -8.60
CA MET A 73 15.89 -0.04 -7.70
C MET A 73 15.60 -0.39 -6.24
N PRO A 74 16.63 -0.57 -5.39
CA PRO A 74 16.43 -0.74 -3.96
C PRO A 74 15.74 0.49 -3.36
N PRO A 75 14.76 0.31 -2.46
CA PRO A 75 14.04 1.44 -1.85
C PRO A 75 14.92 2.35 -1.01
N ASP A 76 15.95 1.79 -0.37
CA ASP A 76 16.84 2.46 0.58
C ASP A 76 18.03 3.17 -0.07
N GLN A 77 18.42 2.74 -1.27
CA GLN A 77 19.52 3.30 -2.05
C GLN A 77 19.10 3.48 -3.51
N PRO A 78 18.21 4.43 -3.81
CA PRO A 78 17.81 4.69 -5.18
C PRO A 78 19.00 5.24 -5.98
N GLY A 79 19.33 4.58 -7.07
CA GLY A 79 20.36 5.01 -7.97
C GLY A 79 20.33 4.24 -9.28
N PHE A 80 20.42 4.95 -10.39
CA PHE A 80 20.66 4.40 -11.70
C PHE A 80 21.36 5.44 -12.59
N ASP A 81 22.05 4.96 -13.63
CA ASP A 81 22.68 5.87 -14.59
C ASP A 81 21.64 6.47 -15.53
N VAL A 82 21.66 7.80 -15.65
CA VAL A 82 20.85 8.56 -16.60
C VAL A 82 21.52 8.48 -17.97
N ASP A 83 21.15 7.49 -18.78
CA ASP A 83 21.80 7.16 -20.05
C ASP A 83 20.93 7.37 -21.29
N THR A 84 19.74 7.95 -21.13
CA THR A 84 18.80 8.15 -22.23
C THR A 84 19.28 9.24 -23.19
N LYS A 85 19.20 8.95 -24.51
CA LYS A 85 19.69 9.83 -25.57
C LYS A 85 18.79 11.05 -25.82
N PHE A 86 17.50 10.95 -25.52
CA PHE A 86 16.52 12.00 -25.74
C PHE A 86 16.43 12.93 -24.54
N SER A 87 16.44 14.25 -24.76
CA SER A 87 16.42 15.29 -23.72
C SER A 87 15.21 15.18 -22.82
N GLU A 88 14.03 14.95 -23.40
CA GLU A 88 12.76 14.84 -22.71
C GLU A 88 12.73 13.63 -21.78
N THR A 89 13.19 12.49 -22.27
CA THR A 89 13.23 11.25 -21.48
C THR A 89 14.29 11.35 -20.38
N ARG A 90 15.41 12.01 -20.65
CA ARG A 90 16.46 12.26 -19.65
C ARG A 90 15.94 13.13 -18.52
N HIS A 91 15.14 14.14 -18.83
CA HIS A 91 14.52 14.99 -17.81
C HIS A 91 13.55 14.18 -16.91
N ILE A 92 12.77 13.28 -17.50
CA ILE A 92 11.91 12.36 -16.75
C ILE A 92 12.73 11.44 -15.84
N GLU A 93 13.80 10.81 -16.38
CA GLU A 93 14.71 9.96 -15.59
C GLU A 93 15.27 10.72 -14.38
N GLN A 94 15.77 11.94 -14.62
CA GLN A 94 16.35 12.76 -13.56
C GLN A 94 15.29 13.13 -12.49
N THR A 95 14.13 13.59 -12.91
CA THR A 95 13.04 13.95 -11.98
C THR A 95 12.59 12.77 -11.13
N LEU A 96 12.48 11.59 -11.75
CA LEU A 96 12.13 10.36 -11.02
C LEU A 96 13.23 9.95 -10.03
N LEU A 97 14.50 10.04 -10.44
CA LEU A 97 15.62 9.75 -9.56
C LEU A 97 15.68 10.73 -8.38
N ASP A 98 15.49 12.02 -8.64
CA ASP A 98 15.48 13.04 -7.59
C ASP A 98 14.33 12.82 -6.62
N SER A 99 13.12 12.52 -7.11
CA SER A 99 11.95 12.20 -6.27
C SER A 99 12.18 10.94 -5.42
N LYS A 100 12.77 9.89 -6.01
CA LYS A 100 13.11 8.67 -5.26
C LYS A 100 14.18 8.92 -4.21
N ASN A 101 15.20 9.72 -4.51
CA ASN A 101 16.24 10.12 -3.55
C ASN A 101 15.65 10.95 -2.41
N GLU A 102 14.73 11.85 -2.69
CA GLU A 102 14.02 12.64 -1.67
C GLU A 102 13.19 11.74 -0.75
N ILE A 103 12.40 10.83 -1.31
CA ILE A 103 11.63 9.83 -0.55
C ILE A 103 12.54 8.96 0.32
N ALA A 104 13.62 8.42 -0.22
CA ALA A 104 14.59 7.63 0.54
C ALA A 104 15.25 8.46 1.64
N GLY A 105 15.48 9.75 1.40
CA GLY A 105 15.98 10.70 2.41
C GLY A 105 14.97 10.93 3.54
N TYR A 106 13.67 11.00 3.24
CA TYR A 106 12.63 11.09 4.27
C TYR A 106 12.58 9.81 5.12
N PHE A 107 12.60 8.64 4.50
CA PHE A 107 12.60 7.36 5.23
C PHE A 107 13.82 7.23 6.15
N ARG A 108 15.01 7.57 5.67
CA ARG A 108 16.23 7.54 6.53
C ARG A 108 16.10 8.47 7.72
N ARG A 109 15.65 9.70 7.52
CA ARG A 109 15.45 10.66 8.62
C ARG A 109 14.40 10.18 9.61
N GLU A 110 13.30 9.59 9.13
CA GLU A 110 12.26 9.00 9.99
C GLU A 110 12.81 7.84 10.82
N GLN A 111 13.58 6.94 10.21
CA GLN A 111 14.24 5.84 10.92
C GLN A 111 15.27 6.33 11.95
N GLU A 112 16.12 7.29 11.58
CA GLU A 112 17.11 7.87 12.49
C GLU A 112 16.43 8.58 13.65
N PHE A 113 15.38 9.35 13.40
CA PHE A 113 14.59 10.01 14.44
C PHE A 113 13.92 9.00 15.37
N SER A 114 13.28 7.96 14.83
CA SER A 114 12.65 6.90 15.62
C SER A 114 13.67 6.19 16.51
N ARG A 115 14.84 5.85 15.95
CA ARG A 115 15.94 5.23 16.71
C ARG A 115 16.47 6.14 17.80
N PHE A 116 16.74 7.41 17.46
CA PHE A 116 17.23 8.40 18.43
C PHE A 116 16.21 8.64 19.54
N ALA A 117 14.95 8.92 19.20
CA ALA A 117 13.89 9.15 20.18
C ALA A 117 13.71 7.96 21.12
N SER A 118 13.78 6.73 20.59
CA SER A 118 13.66 5.52 21.40
C SER A 118 14.83 5.35 22.36
N HIS A 119 16.05 5.68 21.95
CA HIS A 119 17.21 5.64 22.85
C HIS A 119 17.12 6.71 23.95
N GLU A 120 16.73 7.93 23.58
CA GLU A 120 16.61 9.04 24.52
C GLU A 120 15.43 8.85 25.50
N LEU A 121 14.37 8.16 25.09
CA LEU A 121 13.24 7.84 25.96
C LEU A 121 13.55 6.69 26.92
N ARG A 122 14.37 5.72 26.54
CA ARG A 122 14.71 4.57 27.38
C ARG A 122 15.35 5.01 28.71
N THR A 123 16.27 5.96 28.67
CA THR A 123 16.99 6.44 29.85
C THR A 123 16.07 7.05 30.90
N PRO A 124 15.21 8.07 30.62
CA PRO A 124 14.29 8.61 31.61
C PRO A 124 13.26 7.58 32.10
N ILE A 125 12.79 6.70 31.24
CA ILE A 125 11.88 5.60 31.63
C ILE A 125 12.56 4.71 32.68
N MET A 126 13.81 4.32 32.46
CA MET A 126 14.56 3.49 33.42
C MET A 126 14.81 4.21 34.74
N VAL A 127 15.08 5.53 34.71
CA VAL A 127 15.25 6.33 35.93
C VAL A 127 13.93 6.39 36.72
N ILE A 128 12.80 6.65 36.06
CA ILE A 128 11.51 6.71 36.72
C ILE A 128 11.16 5.33 37.30
N LYS A 129 11.34 4.25 36.48
CA LYS A 129 11.10 2.87 36.94
C LYS A 129 11.95 2.53 38.16
N GLY A 130 13.26 2.78 38.11
CA GLY A 130 14.15 2.54 39.26
C GLY A 130 13.73 3.34 40.50
N SER A 131 13.29 4.58 40.34
CA SER A 131 12.82 5.42 41.45
C SER A 131 11.50 4.86 42.05
N THR A 132 10.58 4.43 41.21
CA THR A 132 9.31 3.82 41.68
C THR A 132 9.54 2.48 42.36
N ASP A 133 10.51 1.66 41.87
CA ASP A 133 10.89 0.40 42.48
C ASP A 133 11.51 0.59 43.88
N ILE A 134 12.30 1.66 44.08
CA ILE A 134 12.83 2.05 45.40
C ILE A 134 11.67 2.49 46.30
N LEU A 135 10.80 3.36 45.81
CA LEU A 135 9.65 3.82 46.58
C LEU A 135 8.74 2.67 47.00
N ALA A 136 8.48 1.71 46.11
CA ALA A 136 7.65 0.54 46.42
C ALA A 136 8.18 -0.31 47.58
N ARG A 137 9.48 -0.26 47.88
CA ARG A 137 10.14 -0.98 49.00
C ARG A 137 10.10 -0.24 50.32
N VAL A 138 9.67 1.02 50.34
CA VAL A 138 9.57 1.80 51.59
C VAL A 138 8.40 1.21 52.42
N PRO A 139 8.63 0.78 53.67
CA PRO A 139 7.57 0.23 54.50
C PRO A 139 6.57 1.31 54.96
N ASP A 140 5.38 0.86 55.40
CA ASP A 140 4.34 1.69 56.01
C ASP A 140 3.82 2.87 55.14
N GLN A 141 3.79 2.66 53.83
CA GLN A 141 3.23 3.66 52.90
C GLN A 141 1.71 3.73 52.98
N PRO A 142 1.15 4.95 52.90
CA PRO A 142 -0.28 5.11 52.76
C PRO A 142 -0.82 4.41 51.52
N PRO A 143 -2.05 3.82 51.56
CA PRO A 143 -2.64 3.13 50.41
C PRO A 143 -2.67 3.96 49.14
N ILE A 144 -2.83 5.28 49.25
CA ILE A 144 -2.85 6.21 48.13
C ILE A 144 -1.45 6.31 47.45
N ALA A 145 -0.36 6.31 48.27
CA ALA A 145 1.01 6.34 47.74
C ALA A 145 1.34 5.02 47.02
N HIS A 146 0.98 3.88 47.60
CA HIS A 146 1.15 2.57 46.95
C HIS A 146 0.42 2.51 45.61
N LYS A 147 -0.83 2.97 45.55
CA LYS A 147 -1.59 3.04 44.30
C LYS A 147 -0.94 3.95 43.25
N ALA A 148 -0.38 5.10 43.67
CA ALA A 148 0.34 6.02 42.77
C ALA A 148 1.60 5.37 42.20
N ILE A 149 2.37 4.68 43.04
CA ILE A 149 3.59 3.98 42.64
C ILE A 149 3.26 2.89 41.61
N THR A 150 2.26 2.05 41.87
CA THR A 150 1.82 1.00 40.95
C THR A 150 1.45 1.58 39.58
N ARG A 151 0.70 2.71 39.56
CA ARG A 151 0.35 3.40 38.30
C ARG A 151 1.59 3.91 37.55
N MET A 152 2.58 4.47 38.25
CA MET A 152 3.82 4.93 37.64
C MET A 152 4.61 3.76 37.07
N GLN A 153 4.69 2.63 37.78
CA GLN A 153 5.36 1.41 37.28
C GLN A 153 4.68 0.89 36.00
N SER A 154 3.35 0.80 36.00
CA SER A 154 2.60 0.39 34.80
C SER A 154 2.84 1.33 33.62
N ALA A 155 2.83 2.65 33.84
CA ALA A 155 3.10 3.63 32.80
C ALA A 155 4.54 3.52 32.24
N CYS A 156 5.52 3.26 33.11
CA CYS A 156 6.92 3.04 32.68
C CYS A 156 7.04 1.79 31.82
N GLU A 157 6.37 0.71 32.20
CA GLU A 157 6.38 -0.53 31.44
C GLU A 157 5.71 -0.36 30.07
N GLU A 158 4.59 0.34 30.01
CA GLU A 158 3.93 0.68 28.74
C GLU A 158 4.83 1.51 27.83
N MET A 159 5.49 2.55 28.36
CA MET A 159 6.45 3.35 27.60
C MET A 159 7.64 2.52 27.11
N ARG A 160 8.13 1.57 27.91
CA ARG A 160 9.22 0.66 27.52
C ARG A 160 8.82 -0.19 26.31
N VAL A 161 7.65 -0.82 26.39
CA VAL A 161 7.13 -1.68 25.31
C VAL A 161 6.90 -0.89 24.03
N LEU A 162 6.30 0.30 24.13
CA LEU A 162 6.11 1.19 22.98
C LEU A 162 7.45 1.61 22.36
N THR A 163 8.43 1.99 23.20
CA THR A 163 9.76 2.40 22.73
C THR A 163 10.47 1.26 21.99
N GLU A 164 10.35 0.02 22.49
CA GLU A 164 10.88 -1.16 21.84
C GLU A 164 10.22 -1.42 20.49
N ALA A 165 8.90 -1.34 20.42
CA ALA A 165 8.18 -1.54 19.18
C ALA A 165 8.54 -0.46 18.11
N PHE A 166 8.67 0.79 18.51
CA PHE A 166 9.12 1.84 17.59
C PHE A 166 10.52 1.56 17.05
N LEU A 167 11.43 1.06 17.89
CA LEU A 167 12.76 0.64 17.44
C LEU A 167 12.70 -0.50 16.42
N LEU A 168 11.85 -1.51 16.66
CA LEU A 168 11.70 -2.66 15.76
C LEU A 168 11.00 -2.26 14.45
N LEU A 169 10.00 -1.37 14.51
CA LEU A 169 9.33 -0.84 13.31
C LEU A 169 10.26 0.01 12.45
N GLY A 170 11.21 0.72 13.05
CA GLY A 170 12.21 1.52 12.35
C GLY A 170 13.35 0.70 11.72
N LYS A 171 13.49 -0.59 12.02
CA LYS A 171 14.51 -1.46 11.41
C LYS A 171 14.03 -1.94 10.04
N GLU A 172 14.94 -2.03 9.07
CA GLU A 172 14.64 -2.64 7.77
C GLU A 172 14.23 -4.11 7.90
N LYS A 173 14.97 -4.85 8.74
CA LYS A 173 14.64 -6.24 9.12
C LYS A 173 14.69 -6.39 10.64
N VAL A 174 13.69 -7.06 11.18
CA VAL A 174 13.71 -7.47 12.59
C VAL A 174 14.57 -8.74 12.69
N GLU A 175 15.56 -8.71 13.56
CA GLU A 175 16.48 -9.81 13.73
C GLU A 175 15.78 -11.02 14.39
N PRO A 176 16.12 -12.28 13.99
CA PRO A 176 15.46 -13.49 14.50
C PRO A 176 15.44 -13.61 16.04
N GLN A 177 16.43 -13.04 16.71
CA GLN A 177 16.50 -13.05 18.17
C GLN A 177 15.36 -12.30 18.88
N HIS A 178 14.62 -11.43 18.17
CA HIS A 178 13.47 -10.73 18.73
C HIS A 178 12.17 -11.54 18.62
N TYR A 179 12.18 -12.62 17.84
CA TYR A 179 11.01 -13.47 17.64
C TYR A 179 10.95 -14.55 18.70
N ALA A 180 9.77 -14.78 19.23
CA ALA A 180 9.46 -15.91 20.11
C ALA A 180 8.05 -16.42 19.81
N ASP A 181 7.79 -17.64 20.28
CA ASP A 181 6.46 -18.24 20.16
C ASP A 181 5.58 -17.80 21.34
N HIS A 182 4.45 -17.21 21.04
CA HIS A 182 3.50 -16.70 22.03
C HIS A 182 2.16 -17.42 21.91
N ALA A 183 1.67 -17.97 23.02
CA ALA A 183 0.30 -18.48 23.11
C ALA A 183 -0.66 -17.30 23.26
N LEU A 184 -1.45 -17.03 22.22
CA LEU A 184 -2.34 -15.84 22.17
C LEU A 184 -3.34 -15.81 23.32
N THR A 185 -3.89 -16.97 23.71
CA THR A 185 -4.78 -17.05 24.89
C THR A 185 -4.10 -16.56 26.17
N THR A 186 -2.83 -16.92 26.38
CA THR A 186 -2.07 -16.50 27.57
C THR A 186 -1.85 -14.99 27.56
N CYS A 187 -1.39 -14.45 26.41
CA CYS A 187 -1.18 -13.02 26.22
C CYS A 187 -2.49 -12.25 26.43
N LEU A 188 -3.59 -12.70 25.82
CA LEU A 188 -4.88 -12.05 25.93
C LEU A 188 -5.42 -12.04 27.37
N LYS A 189 -5.38 -13.20 28.07
CA LYS A 189 -5.82 -13.30 29.47
C LYS A 189 -4.99 -12.43 30.41
N GLN A 190 -3.68 -12.38 30.19
CA GLN A 190 -2.79 -11.52 30.96
C GLN A 190 -3.17 -10.05 30.79
N GLN A 191 -3.32 -9.58 29.53
CA GLN A 191 -3.71 -8.19 29.27
C GLN A 191 -5.10 -7.85 29.79
N LEU A 192 -6.06 -8.76 29.70
CA LEU A 192 -7.40 -8.57 30.29
C LEU A 192 -7.36 -8.47 31.81
N ALA A 193 -6.56 -9.33 32.49
CA ALA A 193 -6.40 -9.28 33.94
C ALA A 193 -5.78 -7.95 34.43
N GLU A 194 -4.89 -7.36 33.65
CA GLU A 194 -4.25 -6.07 33.96
C GLU A 194 -5.15 -4.89 33.66
N LEU A 195 -5.89 -4.91 32.56
CA LEU A 195 -6.65 -3.76 32.06
C LEU A 195 -8.08 -3.70 32.58
N ALA A 196 -8.83 -4.80 32.63
CA ALA A 196 -10.23 -4.78 33.01
C ALA A 196 -10.49 -4.13 34.40
N PRO A 197 -9.65 -4.32 35.43
CA PRO A 197 -9.84 -3.63 36.72
C PRO A 197 -9.72 -2.11 36.63
N LEU A 198 -8.98 -1.58 35.65
CA LEU A 198 -8.81 -0.15 35.47
C LEU A 198 -10.08 0.53 34.96
N PHE A 199 -10.88 -0.22 34.18
CA PHE A 199 -12.12 0.23 33.54
C PHE A 199 -13.38 -0.22 34.30
N ALA A 200 -13.27 -1.02 35.36
CA ALA A 200 -14.41 -1.54 36.14
C ALA A 200 -15.39 -0.44 36.64
N LYS A 201 -14.92 0.80 36.80
CA LYS A 201 -15.77 1.94 37.20
C LYS A 201 -16.68 2.46 36.07
N GLN A 202 -16.40 2.10 34.81
CA GLN A 202 -17.20 2.53 33.65
C GLN A 202 -18.34 1.57 33.37
N GLY A 203 -18.44 0.44 34.12
CA GLY A 203 -19.56 -0.51 34.04
C GLY A 203 -19.51 -1.39 32.77
N ALA A 204 -18.42 -1.38 32.02
CA ALA A 204 -18.24 -2.28 30.89
C ALA A 204 -17.83 -3.66 31.40
N GLU A 205 -18.61 -4.68 31.07
CA GLU A 205 -18.26 -6.08 31.27
C GLU A 205 -17.77 -6.68 29.94
N TYR A 206 -16.97 -7.74 30.03
CA TYR A 206 -16.53 -8.43 28.82
C TYR A 206 -16.85 -9.90 28.85
N ASN A 207 -17.21 -10.44 27.69
CA ASN A 207 -17.39 -11.87 27.45
C ASN A 207 -16.25 -12.39 26.58
N LEU A 208 -15.46 -13.33 27.12
CA LEU A 208 -14.38 -13.96 26.39
C LEU A 208 -14.80 -15.34 25.90
N SER A 209 -14.81 -15.52 24.58
CA SER A 209 -14.99 -16.81 23.91
C SER A 209 -13.67 -17.21 23.25
N GLU A 210 -13.16 -18.38 23.60
CA GLU A 210 -11.91 -18.91 23.03
C GLU A 210 -12.11 -20.32 22.47
N ASN A 211 -11.53 -20.59 21.31
CA ASN A 211 -11.52 -21.91 20.72
C ASN A 211 -10.17 -22.14 20.01
N GLU A 212 -9.52 -23.27 20.33
CA GLU A 212 -8.26 -23.74 19.72
C GLU A 212 -7.23 -22.60 19.51
N SER A 213 -6.72 -22.09 20.64
CA SER A 213 -5.73 -21.00 20.62
C SER A 213 -4.47 -21.38 19.85
N GLY A 214 -4.10 -20.53 18.89
CA GLY A 214 -2.88 -20.66 18.10
C GLY A 214 -1.64 -20.11 18.80
N LEU A 215 -0.47 -20.55 18.30
CA LEU A 215 0.81 -19.92 18.58
C LEU A 215 1.10 -18.88 17.47
N VAL A 216 1.67 -17.77 17.86
CA VAL A 216 2.19 -16.75 16.94
C VAL A 216 3.70 -16.59 17.13
N HIS A 217 4.46 -16.61 16.05
CA HIS A 217 5.90 -16.38 16.05
C HIS A 217 6.20 -14.92 15.72
N ALA A 218 6.44 -14.10 16.74
CA ALA A 218 6.55 -12.66 16.59
C ALA A 218 7.38 -12.01 17.72
N PRO A 219 7.79 -10.74 17.59
CA PRO A 219 8.30 -9.96 18.71
C PRO A 219 7.23 -9.80 19.79
N GLU A 220 7.59 -10.04 21.05
CA GLU A 220 6.68 -9.95 22.20
C GLU A 220 6.02 -8.57 22.30
N SER A 221 6.79 -7.50 22.07
CA SER A 221 6.29 -6.14 22.09
C SER A 221 5.19 -5.89 21.04
N PHE A 222 5.28 -6.50 19.87
CA PHE A 222 4.27 -6.36 18.82
C PHE A 222 2.95 -7.02 19.23
N VAL A 223 3.01 -8.26 19.72
CA VAL A 223 1.81 -8.99 20.19
C VAL A 223 1.15 -8.24 21.34
N THR A 224 1.96 -7.82 22.32
CA THR A 224 1.48 -7.09 23.50
C THR A 224 0.81 -5.77 23.13
N ILE A 225 1.42 -4.97 22.24
CA ILE A 225 0.87 -3.68 21.83
C ILE A 225 -0.45 -3.85 21.07
N VAL A 226 -0.50 -4.80 20.13
CA VAL A 226 -1.73 -5.03 19.36
C VAL A 226 -2.87 -5.39 20.30
N ILE A 227 -2.70 -6.42 21.14
CA ILE A 227 -3.75 -6.87 22.06
C ILE A 227 -4.14 -5.76 23.05
N ASN A 228 -3.15 -5.09 23.65
CA ASN A 228 -3.39 -4.03 24.64
C ASN A 228 -4.18 -2.85 24.06
N ASN A 229 -3.78 -2.37 22.86
CA ASN A 229 -4.47 -1.24 22.26
C ASN A 229 -5.90 -1.58 21.83
N LEU A 230 -6.15 -2.79 21.31
CA LEU A 230 -7.49 -3.21 20.95
C LEU A 230 -8.40 -3.34 22.19
N ILE A 231 -7.88 -3.93 23.27
CA ILE A 231 -8.61 -4.02 24.55
C ILE A 231 -8.89 -2.63 25.11
N LYS A 232 -7.87 -1.77 25.21
CA LYS A 232 -8.04 -0.39 25.72
C LYS A 232 -9.05 0.39 24.89
N ASN A 233 -9.01 0.26 23.57
CA ASN A 233 -9.97 0.91 22.69
C ASN A 233 -11.40 0.45 23.01
N ALA A 234 -11.62 -0.87 23.08
CA ALA A 234 -12.94 -1.41 23.39
C ALA A 234 -13.46 -0.93 24.76
N PHE A 235 -12.65 -0.98 25.81
CA PHE A 235 -13.08 -0.52 27.14
C PHE A 235 -13.30 0.99 27.23
N SER A 236 -12.51 1.80 26.50
CA SER A 236 -12.61 3.25 26.56
C SER A 236 -13.87 3.79 25.88
N TYR A 237 -14.33 3.12 24.82
CA TYR A 237 -15.45 3.59 23.99
C TYR A 237 -16.72 2.76 24.14
N SER A 238 -16.71 1.68 24.95
CA SER A 238 -17.90 0.86 25.14
C SER A 238 -18.92 1.54 26.05
N ILE A 239 -20.18 1.46 25.65
CA ILE A 239 -21.36 1.81 26.45
C ILE A 239 -22.09 0.58 26.99
N GLY A 240 -21.49 -0.59 26.97
CA GLY A 240 -22.09 -1.85 27.43
C GLY A 240 -21.08 -2.98 27.38
N ASP A 241 -21.58 -4.18 27.14
CA ASP A 241 -20.75 -5.38 27.10
C ASP A 241 -19.80 -5.39 25.90
N ILE A 242 -18.61 -5.90 26.14
CA ILE A 242 -17.56 -6.11 25.13
C ILE A 242 -17.53 -7.60 24.84
N GLU A 243 -17.58 -7.96 23.56
CA GLU A 243 -17.41 -9.32 23.10
C GLU A 243 -15.99 -9.52 22.56
N ILE A 244 -15.27 -10.49 23.12
CA ILE A 244 -13.90 -10.83 22.73
C ILE A 244 -13.89 -12.27 22.27
N VAL A 245 -13.51 -12.51 21.03
CA VAL A 245 -13.49 -13.84 20.42
C VAL A 245 -12.10 -14.14 19.91
N LEU A 246 -11.50 -15.25 20.39
CA LEU A 246 -10.22 -15.75 19.91
C LEU A 246 -10.42 -17.15 19.31
N ILE A 247 -10.23 -17.27 18.00
CA ILE A 247 -10.32 -18.55 17.26
C ILE A 247 -9.00 -18.79 16.52
N GLY A 248 -8.26 -19.81 16.94
CA GLY A 248 -6.93 -20.06 16.37
C GLY A 248 -6.00 -18.86 16.60
N THR A 249 -5.62 -18.19 15.50
CA THR A 249 -4.79 -16.98 15.51
C THR A 249 -5.58 -15.70 15.29
N GLN A 250 -6.88 -15.78 15.11
CA GLN A 250 -7.74 -14.63 14.86
C GLN A 250 -8.36 -14.11 16.16
N LEU A 251 -8.09 -12.84 16.47
CA LEU A 251 -8.70 -12.09 17.56
C LEU A 251 -9.72 -11.09 17.00
N THR A 252 -10.95 -11.17 17.44
CA THR A 252 -12.02 -10.21 17.14
C THR A 252 -12.53 -9.59 18.43
N ILE A 253 -12.57 -8.26 18.48
CA ILE A 253 -13.11 -7.51 19.61
C ILE A 253 -14.24 -6.63 19.09
N VAL A 254 -15.42 -6.76 19.72
CA VAL A 254 -16.62 -5.99 19.37
C VAL A 254 -17.06 -5.20 20.60
N ASN A 255 -17.27 -3.92 20.44
CA ASN A 255 -17.87 -3.06 21.47
C ASN A 255 -19.01 -2.21 20.89
N ARG A 256 -19.98 -1.84 21.72
CA ARG A 256 -21.07 -0.91 21.36
C ARG A 256 -20.65 0.50 21.74
N HIS A 257 -21.03 1.47 20.91
CA HIS A 257 -20.83 2.90 21.16
C HIS A 257 -22.11 3.70 20.81
N ASP A 258 -22.22 4.94 21.28
CA ASP A 258 -23.43 5.76 21.11
C ASP A 258 -23.40 6.65 19.87
N GLY A 259 -22.35 6.58 19.04
CA GLY A 259 -22.20 7.36 17.81
C GLY A 259 -21.98 8.88 18.02
N ASN A 260 -22.10 9.37 19.25
CA ASN A 260 -21.97 10.80 19.57
C ASN A 260 -20.53 11.23 19.84
N GLU A 261 -19.66 10.31 20.20
CA GLU A 261 -18.25 10.59 20.28
C GLU A 261 -17.68 10.55 18.86
N THR A 262 -17.47 11.73 18.32
CA THR A 262 -16.74 11.89 17.07
C THR A 262 -15.48 11.06 17.15
N TYR A 263 -15.43 9.96 16.40
CA TYR A 263 -14.28 9.10 16.15
C TYR A 263 -12.99 9.90 15.79
N ASN A 264 -13.17 11.20 15.57
CA ASN A 264 -12.13 12.20 15.29
C ASN A 264 -11.38 12.73 16.52
N ALA A 265 -11.81 12.48 17.74
CA ALA A 265 -11.14 13.02 18.93
C ALA A 265 -9.99 12.13 19.42
N GLY A 266 -9.80 10.96 18.86
CA GLY A 266 -8.80 10.04 19.34
C GLY A 266 -8.51 8.87 18.42
N TYR A 267 -8.17 9.11 17.15
CA TYR A 267 -7.11 8.31 16.59
C TYR A 267 -5.86 8.61 17.43
N GLY A 268 -5.98 8.30 18.71
CA GLY A 268 -4.84 8.18 19.58
C GLY A 268 -3.88 7.24 18.89
N CYS A 269 -2.61 7.49 19.00
CA CYS A 269 -1.52 6.71 18.39
C CYS A 269 -1.68 5.18 18.46
N GLY A 270 -2.66 4.68 19.24
CA GLY A 270 -2.94 3.28 19.48
C GLY A 270 -3.34 2.48 18.25
N LEU A 271 -4.37 2.89 17.50
CA LEU A 271 -4.78 2.14 16.30
C LEU A 271 -3.80 2.32 15.15
N VAL A 272 -3.17 3.48 15.04
CA VAL A 272 -2.11 3.74 14.04
C VAL A 272 -0.90 2.82 14.27
N ILE A 273 -0.51 2.60 15.53
CA ILE A 273 0.59 1.67 15.81
C ILE A 273 0.20 0.22 15.58
N VAL A 274 -1.06 -0.16 15.85
CA VAL A 274 -1.61 -1.49 15.53
C VAL A 274 -1.54 -1.73 14.03
N GLU A 275 -2.03 -0.80 13.22
CA GLU A 275 -1.99 -0.87 11.75
C GLU A 275 -0.57 -1.05 11.23
N ARG A 276 0.38 -0.22 11.69
CA ARG A 276 1.80 -0.34 11.31
C ARG A 276 2.44 -1.66 11.71
N ILE A 277 2.12 -2.19 12.89
CA ILE A 277 2.60 -3.50 13.33
C ILE A 277 2.01 -4.61 12.44
N CYS A 278 0.71 -4.56 12.17
CA CYS A 278 0.02 -5.53 11.32
C CYS A 278 0.58 -5.50 9.89
N GLU A 279 0.77 -4.34 9.29
CA GLU A 279 1.44 -4.19 7.99
C GLU A 279 2.85 -4.80 8.01
N ARG A 280 3.64 -4.52 9.05
CA ARG A 280 5.01 -5.03 9.21
C ARG A 280 5.08 -6.54 9.32
N MET A 281 4.12 -7.13 9.99
CA MET A 281 4.02 -8.58 10.23
C MET A 281 3.21 -9.31 9.16
N SER A 282 2.63 -8.57 8.20
CA SER A 282 1.67 -9.09 7.22
C SER A 282 0.45 -9.76 7.88
N TRP A 283 0.03 -9.25 9.03
CA TRP A 283 -1.17 -9.69 9.71
C TRP A 283 -2.39 -8.98 9.13
N PRO A 284 -3.40 -9.70 8.63
CA PRO A 284 -4.68 -9.09 8.24
C PRO A 284 -5.30 -8.35 9.41
N PHE A 285 -5.59 -7.07 9.20
CA PHE A 285 -6.22 -6.18 10.19
C PHE A 285 -7.39 -5.46 9.55
N GLU A 286 -8.56 -5.60 10.15
CA GLU A 286 -9.82 -5.03 9.65
C GLU A 286 -10.53 -4.29 10.78
N LEU A 287 -11.05 -3.12 10.44
CA LEU A 287 -11.92 -2.32 11.30
C LEU A 287 -13.26 -2.13 10.60
N ASP A 288 -14.34 -2.37 11.31
CA ASP A 288 -15.71 -2.15 10.84
C ASP A 288 -16.50 -1.37 11.90
N ASP A 289 -17.22 -0.35 11.44
CA ASP A 289 -18.07 0.49 12.29
C ASP A 289 -19.41 0.72 11.60
N ASP A 290 -20.45 0.10 12.13
CA ASP A 290 -21.83 0.23 11.63
C ASP A 290 -22.60 1.40 12.26
N GLY A 291 -21.93 2.25 13.05
CA GLY A 291 -22.52 3.38 13.79
C GLY A 291 -23.13 3.01 15.14
N VAL A 292 -23.15 1.74 15.50
CA VAL A 292 -23.64 1.21 16.80
C VAL A 292 -22.61 0.26 17.40
N ARG A 293 -21.92 -0.49 16.56
CA ARG A 293 -20.90 -1.48 16.92
C ARG A 293 -19.62 -1.15 16.21
N PHE A 294 -18.54 -1.18 16.96
CA PHE A 294 -17.19 -1.15 16.45
C PHE A 294 -16.57 -2.54 16.58
N THR A 295 -16.08 -3.06 15.47
CA THR A 295 -15.44 -4.37 15.38
C THR A 295 -13.99 -4.19 14.91
N ALA A 296 -13.07 -4.73 15.67
CA ALA A 296 -11.65 -4.83 15.30
C ALA A 296 -11.25 -6.29 15.20
N THR A 297 -10.71 -6.70 14.06
CA THR A 297 -10.27 -8.07 13.80
C THR A 297 -8.81 -8.09 13.37
N VAL A 298 -8.00 -8.92 14.01
CA VAL A 298 -6.60 -9.19 13.65
C VAL A 298 -6.40 -10.69 13.51
N ASP A 299 -5.78 -11.13 12.42
CA ASP A 299 -5.30 -12.49 12.26
C ASP A 299 -3.77 -12.51 12.36
N PHE A 300 -3.23 -13.09 13.41
CA PHE A 300 -1.79 -13.17 13.69
C PHE A 300 -1.05 -14.21 12.84
N ARG A 301 -1.61 -14.60 11.69
CA ARG A 301 -0.92 -15.42 10.68
C ARG A 301 -0.24 -14.54 9.65
N SER A 302 1.03 -14.79 9.40
CA SER A 302 1.81 -14.22 8.30
C SER A 302 1.87 -15.19 7.12
#